data_9fc909591180f9b8e5e70b5e2a7ab5a8
#
_entry.id   9fc909591180f9b8e5e70b5e2a7ab5a8
#
_cell.length_a   1.000
_cell.length_b   1.000
_cell.length_c   1.000
_cell.angle_alpha   90.00
_cell.angle_beta   90.00
_cell.angle_gamma   90.00
#
_symmetry.space_group_name_H-M   'P 1'
#
loop_
_entity.id
_entity.type
_entity.pdbx_description
1 polymer ?
#
loop_
_entity_poly.entity_id
_entity_poly.type
_entity_poly.pdbx_seq_one_letter_code
_entity_poly.pdbx_strand_id
1 'polypeptide(L)'
;MTQSVGGSTRQPAMPGAGVWVVLPTYNELENLPAMVPAIRSVLPEAHVLVVDDSSPDGTGDLANQMARDDAHIHVLHRAGKEGLGAAYHAGFREVLRHPDATVVIQMDCDFSHDPADLHRLIAEIDAGADLVIGSRYVRGGSTPDWRVRRRVISRLGSLFARTILSLPYRDLTGGYKAWRREVLGALDLESLYASGYGFQIEMTWRAQQAGATIREIPIVFRDRVLGLSKMSGAIVVEALLMVVQLRLGRRAMASPTADAGPG
;
A
#
# COMPACT_ATOMS: atom_id res chain seq x y z
N MET A 1 9.29 1.86 -57.98
CA MET A 1 8.94 0.97 -56.86
C MET A 1 9.15 1.74 -55.55
N THR A 2 8.10 2.35 -55.04
CA THR A 2 8.13 3.17 -53.82
C THR A 2 7.60 2.29 -52.67
N GLN A 3 8.47 1.90 -51.76
CA GLN A 3 8.09 1.17 -50.55
C GLN A 3 7.47 2.16 -49.58
N SER A 4 6.19 1.98 -49.30
CA SER A 4 5.45 2.64 -48.22
C SER A 4 5.93 2.08 -46.87
N VAL A 5 6.61 2.91 -46.08
CA VAL A 5 6.95 2.62 -44.69
C VAL A 5 5.69 2.86 -43.88
N GLY A 6 4.97 1.78 -43.54
CA GLY A 6 3.84 1.80 -42.64
C GLY A 6 4.31 2.14 -41.21
N GLY A 7 4.22 3.41 -40.83
CA GLY A 7 4.39 3.83 -39.45
C GLY A 7 3.22 3.32 -38.62
N SER A 8 3.46 2.28 -37.83
CA SER A 8 2.52 1.85 -36.76
C SER A 8 2.44 2.97 -35.72
N THR A 9 1.42 3.80 -35.81
CA THR A 9 1.03 4.69 -34.72
C THR A 9 0.53 3.81 -33.57
N ARG A 10 1.42 3.53 -32.59
CA ARG A 10 0.97 2.99 -31.29
C ARG A 10 -0.04 4.00 -30.74
N GLN A 11 -1.29 3.58 -30.64
CA GLN A 11 -2.27 4.31 -29.84
C GLN A 11 -1.66 4.53 -28.45
N PRO A 12 -1.79 5.75 -27.87
CA PRO A 12 -1.35 5.97 -26.50
C PRO A 12 -2.05 4.95 -25.61
N ALA A 13 -1.27 4.21 -24.80
CA ALA A 13 -1.82 3.28 -23.86
C ALA A 13 -2.82 4.01 -22.95
N MET A 14 -4.01 3.43 -22.76
CA MET A 14 -5.01 4.00 -21.86
C MET A 14 -4.44 4.09 -20.44
N PRO A 15 -4.79 5.12 -19.64
CA PRO A 15 -4.29 5.29 -18.30
C PRO A 15 -4.57 4.09 -17.42
N GLY A 16 -3.51 3.55 -16.80
CA GLY A 16 -3.62 2.44 -15.85
C GLY A 16 -3.30 1.05 -16.41
N ALA A 17 -2.95 0.91 -17.69
CA ALA A 17 -2.53 -0.39 -18.23
C ALA A 17 -1.34 -0.97 -17.42
N GLY A 18 -1.48 -2.20 -16.91
CA GLY A 18 -0.49 -2.87 -16.06
C GLY A 18 -0.41 -2.34 -14.62
N VAL A 19 -1.29 -1.43 -14.22
CA VAL A 19 -1.37 -0.92 -12.85
C VAL A 19 -2.33 -1.79 -12.03
N TRP A 20 -1.89 -2.20 -10.85
CA TRP A 20 -2.70 -2.91 -9.87
C TRP A 20 -2.82 -2.11 -8.57
N VAL A 21 -4.03 -1.83 -8.13
CA VAL A 21 -4.31 -1.17 -6.85
C VAL A 21 -4.73 -2.21 -5.83
N VAL A 22 -3.91 -2.43 -4.80
CA VAL A 22 -4.21 -3.34 -3.69
C VAL A 22 -4.95 -2.57 -2.62
N LEU A 23 -6.17 -2.99 -2.32
CA LEU A 23 -7.14 -2.32 -1.46
C LEU A 23 -7.57 -3.26 -0.31
N PRO A 24 -6.84 -3.26 0.83
CA PRO A 24 -7.25 -4.03 2.00
C PRO A 24 -8.57 -3.53 2.56
N THR A 25 -9.48 -4.47 2.88
CA THR A 25 -10.79 -4.16 3.45
C THR A 25 -11.08 -4.96 4.72
N TYR A 26 -11.70 -4.29 5.69
CA TYR A 26 -12.34 -4.91 6.85
C TYR A 26 -13.43 -3.98 7.37
N ASN A 27 -14.69 -4.34 7.13
CA ASN A 27 -15.88 -3.51 7.40
C ASN A 27 -15.82 -2.18 6.63
N GLU A 28 -15.77 -2.28 5.30
CA GLU A 28 -15.69 -1.13 4.38
C GLU A 28 -16.90 -1.12 3.40
N LEU A 29 -18.03 -1.73 3.80
CA LEU A 29 -19.25 -1.82 2.99
C LEU A 29 -19.75 -0.44 2.53
N GLU A 30 -19.56 0.59 3.35
CA GLU A 30 -19.98 1.96 3.04
C GLU A 30 -19.01 2.69 2.10
N ASN A 31 -17.71 2.35 2.14
CA ASN A 31 -16.67 3.04 1.37
C ASN A 31 -16.42 2.38 0.01
N LEU A 32 -16.42 1.04 -0.05
CA LEU A 32 -16.06 0.27 -1.23
C LEU A 32 -16.83 0.66 -2.49
N PRO A 33 -18.18 0.88 -2.44
CA PRO A 33 -18.98 1.22 -3.62
C PRO A 33 -18.62 2.55 -4.27
N ALA A 34 -18.01 3.47 -3.50
CA ALA A 34 -17.57 4.76 -4.00
C ALA A 34 -16.07 4.76 -4.37
N MET A 35 -15.24 4.03 -3.60
CA MET A 35 -13.79 3.99 -3.79
C MET A 35 -13.39 3.31 -5.10
N VAL A 36 -13.94 2.15 -5.39
CA VAL A 36 -13.57 1.40 -6.60
C VAL A 36 -13.91 2.19 -7.88
N PRO A 37 -15.13 2.74 -8.07
CA PRO A 37 -15.41 3.61 -9.21
C PRO A 37 -14.54 4.87 -9.25
N ALA A 38 -14.18 5.47 -8.11
CA ALA A 38 -13.28 6.62 -8.07
C ALA A 38 -11.88 6.27 -8.61
N ILE A 39 -11.31 5.12 -8.21
CA ILE A 39 -10.05 4.61 -8.76
C ILE A 39 -10.18 4.38 -10.27
N ARG A 40 -11.23 3.68 -10.71
CA ARG A 40 -11.46 3.36 -12.11
C ARG A 40 -11.70 4.60 -12.99
N SER A 41 -12.28 5.67 -12.42
CA SER A 41 -12.47 6.93 -13.15
C SER A 41 -11.14 7.64 -13.47
N VAL A 42 -10.15 7.50 -12.60
CA VAL A 42 -8.79 8.06 -12.79
C VAL A 42 -7.93 7.14 -13.67
N LEU A 43 -8.03 5.84 -13.46
CA LEU A 43 -7.22 4.81 -14.13
C LEU A 43 -8.15 3.74 -14.75
N PRO A 44 -8.76 3.98 -15.92
CA PRO A 44 -9.75 3.08 -16.52
C PRO A 44 -9.25 1.68 -16.81
N GLU A 45 -7.95 1.49 -17.09
CA GLU A 45 -7.35 0.18 -17.39
C GLU A 45 -6.65 -0.45 -16.17
N ALA A 46 -6.70 0.19 -14.98
CA ALA A 46 -6.08 -0.40 -13.79
C ALA A 46 -6.92 -1.55 -13.23
N HIS A 47 -6.26 -2.57 -12.73
CA HIS A 47 -6.87 -3.62 -11.94
C HIS A 47 -6.97 -3.19 -10.47
N VAL A 48 -8.09 -3.50 -9.83
CA VAL A 48 -8.31 -3.27 -8.39
C VAL A 48 -8.42 -4.63 -7.71
N LEU A 49 -7.50 -4.93 -6.81
CA LEU A 49 -7.53 -6.13 -5.98
C LEU A 49 -8.04 -5.77 -4.58
N VAL A 50 -9.28 -6.12 -4.30
CA VAL A 50 -9.88 -6.04 -2.96
C VAL A 50 -9.37 -7.22 -2.14
N VAL A 51 -8.69 -6.94 -1.03
CA VAL A 51 -8.19 -7.96 -0.10
C VAL A 51 -9.06 -7.94 1.16
N ASP A 52 -10.04 -8.82 1.23
CA ASP A 52 -11.02 -8.84 2.30
C ASP A 52 -10.64 -9.77 3.46
N ASP A 53 -10.54 -9.21 4.66
CA ASP A 53 -10.16 -9.89 5.89
C ASP A 53 -11.37 -10.56 6.58
N SER A 54 -12.23 -11.27 5.83
CA SER A 54 -13.48 -11.89 6.32
C SER A 54 -14.40 -10.86 6.98
N SER A 55 -14.72 -9.80 6.28
CA SER A 55 -15.60 -8.73 6.77
C SER A 55 -17.00 -9.25 7.10
N PRO A 56 -17.49 -9.09 8.35
CA PRO A 56 -18.82 -9.56 8.73
C PRO A 56 -19.98 -8.66 8.26
N ASP A 57 -19.70 -7.48 7.72
CA ASP A 57 -20.68 -6.49 7.27
C ASP A 57 -21.18 -6.69 5.83
N GLY A 58 -20.65 -7.70 5.11
CA GLY A 58 -20.98 -7.96 3.71
C GLY A 58 -20.05 -7.31 2.68
N THR A 59 -18.95 -6.66 3.12
CA THR A 59 -17.94 -6.07 2.21
C THR A 59 -17.44 -7.07 1.17
N GLY A 60 -17.11 -8.31 1.60
CA GLY A 60 -16.61 -9.36 0.72
C GLY A 60 -17.64 -9.79 -0.34
N ASP A 61 -18.93 -9.90 0.02
CA ASP A 61 -20.00 -10.23 -0.92
C ASP A 61 -20.20 -9.13 -1.96
N LEU A 62 -20.15 -7.87 -1.53
CA LEU A 62 -20.20 -6.73 -2.42
C LEU A 62 -19.00 -6.72 -3.39
N ALA A 63 -17.79 -6.96 -2.89
CA ALA A 63 -16.59 -7.06 -3.73
C ALA A 63 -16.73 -8.17 -4.79
N ASN A 64 -17.27 -9.33 -4.41
CA ASN A 64 -17.56 -10.42 -5.34
C ASN A 64 -18.60 -10.03 -6.42
N GLN A 65 -19.59 -9.23 -6.05
CA GLN A 65 -20.55 -8.71 -7.02
C GLN A 65 -19.86 -7.76 -8.01
N MET A 66 -19.07 -6.80 -7.52
CA MET A 66 -18.33 -5.86 -8.37
C MET A 66 -17.38 -6.59 -9.33
N ALA A 67 -16.71 -7.66 -8.87
CA ALA A 67 -15.82 -8.46 -9.70
C ALA A 67 -16.56 -9.28 -10.81
N ARG A 68 -17.84 -9.59 -10.61
CA ARG A 68 -18.67 -10.20 -11.68
C ARG A 68 -19.06 -9.17 -12.75
N ASP A 69 -19.20 -7.91 -12.36
CA ASP A 69 -19.66 -6.83 -13.24
C ASP A 69 -18.52 -6.16 -14.01
N ASP A 70 -17.28 -6.20 -13.49
CA ASP A 70 -16.08 -5.59 -14.10
C ASP A 70 -14.88 -6.54 -13.99
N ALA A 71 -14.33 -6.98 -15.13
CA ALA A 71 -13.19 -7.90 -15.21
C ALA A 71 -11.86 -7.32 -14.65
N HIS A 72 -11.79 -6.01 -14.41
CA HIS A 72 -10.65 -5.39 -13.78
C HIS A 72 -10.72 -5.38 -12.24
N ILE A 73 -11.82 -5.88 -11.66
CA ILE A 73 -11.97 -5.99 -10.21
C ILE A 73 -11.73 -7.44 -9.81
N HIS A 74 -10.85 -7.62 -8.84
CA HIS A 74 -10.46 -8.93 -8.31
C HIS A 74 -10.67 -8.94 -6.80
N VAL A 75 -10.93 -10.14 -6.25
CA VAL A 75 -11.15 -10.30 -4.82
C VAL A 75 -10.27 -11.43 -4.28
N LEU A 76 -9.57 -11.14 -3.21
CA LEU A 76 -8.81 -12.09 -2.42
C LEU A 76 -9.42 -12.18 -1.02
N HIS A 77 -10.12 -13.26 -0.72
CA HIS A 77 -10.63 -13.51 0.62
C HIS A 77 -9.54 -14.12 1.50
N ARG A 78 -9.33 -13.52 2.68
CA ARG A 78 -8.46 -14.08 3.71
C ARG A 78 -9.31 -14.72 4.81
N ALA A 79 -8.73 -15.71 5.50
CA ALA A 79 -9.45 -16.46 6.55
C ALA A 79 -9.85 -15.59 7.76
N GLY A 80 -9.23 -14.43 7.96
CA GLY A 80 -9.53 -13.52 9.05
C GLY A 80 -8.57 -12.34 9.11
N LYS A 81 -8.83 -11.46 10.10
CA LYS A 81 -8.07 -10.23 10.30
C LYS A 81 -6.77 -10.49 11.05
N GLU A 82 -5.66 -10.41 10.37
CA GLU A 82 -4.30 -10.57 10.93
C GLU A 82 -3.48 -9.27 10.90
N GLY A 83 -4.10 -8.17 10.55
CA GLY A 83 -3.48 -6.85 10.46
C GLY A 83 -3.20 -6.38 9.02
N LEU A 84 -3.00 -5.06 8.91
CA LEU A 84 -2.88 -4.38 7.61
C LEU A 84 -1.68 -4.88 6.79
N GLY A 85 -0.53 -5.12 7.44
CA GLY A 85 0.67 -5.64 6.78
C GLY A 85 0.45 -7.00 6.16
N ALA A 86 -0.24 -7.92 6.87
CA ALA A 86 -0.57 -9.24 6.37
C ALA A 86 -1.54 -9.20 5.17
N ALA A 87 -2.49 -8.25 5.17
CA ALA A 87 -3.38 -8.06 4.03
C ALA A 87 -2.63 -7.55 2.80
N TYR A 88 -1.75 -6.54 2.94
CA TYR A 88 -0.89 -6.09 1.84
C TYR A 88 0.05 -7.17 1.35
N HIS A 89 0.65 -7.94 2.25
CA HIS A 89 1.52 -9.07 1.87
C HIS A 89 0.77 -10.08 0.99
N ALA A 90 -0.44 -10.49 1.39
CA ALA A 90 -1.27 -11.39 0.61
C ALA A 90 -1.63 -10.79 -0.76
N GLY A 91 -2.02 -9.51 -0.80
CA GLY A 91 -2.34 -8.79 -2.03
C GLY A 91 -1.14 -8.66 -2.97
N PHE A 92 0.05 -8.35 -2.45
CA PHE A 92 1.27 -8.28 -3.27
C PHE A 92 1.64 -9.61 -3.88
N ARG A 93 1.56 -10.70 -3.10
CA ARG A 93 1.79 -12.06 -3.62
C ARG A 93 0.83 -12.40 -4.74
N GLU A 94 -0.43 -12.01 -4.62
CA GLU A 94 -1.42 -12.24 -5.66
C GLU A 94 -1.07 -11.45 -6.91
N VAL A 95 -0.83 -10.13 -6.81
CA VAL A 95 -0.47 -9.30 -7.96
C VAL A 95 0.80 -9.79 -8.65
N LEU A 96 1.81 -10.24 -7.90
CA LEU A 96 3.07 -10.73 -8.47
C LEU A 96 2.92 -12.00 -9.32
N ARG A 97 1.79 -12.72 -9.24
CA ARG A 97 1.45 -13.85 -10.13
C ARG A 97 1.02 -13.39 -11.53
N HIS A 98 0.64 -12.12 -11.68
CA HIS A 98 0.21 -11.55 -12.94
C HIS A 98 1.42 -10.96 -13.70
N PRO A 99 1.84 -11.55 -14.83
CA PRO A 99 3.05 -11.14 -15.53
C PRO A 99 2.90 -9.79 -16.23
N ASP A 100 1.69 -9.35 -16.48
CA ASP A 100 1.31 -8.07 -17.08
C ASP A 100 1.31 -6.90 -16.08
N ALA A 101 1.35 -7.18 -14.77
CA ALA A 101 1.50 -6.15 -13.76
C ALA A 101 2.85 -5.43 -13.92
N THR A 102 2.84 -4.11 -13.91
CA THR A 102 4.04 -3.26 -13.99
C THR A 102 4.19 -2.34 -12.79
N VAL A 103 3.08 -1.86 -12.25
CA VAL A 103 3.01 -0.99 -11.08
C VAL A 103 2.02 -1.54 -10.07
N VAL A 104 2.42 -1.61 -8.81
CA VAL A 104 1.57 -2.04 -7.69
C VAL A 104 1.37 -0.89 -6.73
N ILE A 105 0.12 -0.52 -6.47
CA ILE A 105 -0.23 0.60 -5.60
C ILE A 105 -0.85 0.08 -4.31
N GLN A 106 -0.34 0.57 -3.19
CA GLN A 106 -0.95 0.43 -1.86
C GLN A 106 -1.89 1.60 -1.62
N MET A 107 -3.13 1.33 -1.26
CA MET A 107 -4.13 2.35 -0.98
C MET A 107 -5.15 1.85 0.04
N ASP A 108 -5.56 2.71 0.98
CA ASP A 108 -6.62 2.40 1.93
C ASP A 108 -8.00 2.69 1.31
N CYS A 109 -9.03 1.95 1.72
CA CYS A 109 -10.39 2.03 1.15
C CYS A 109 -11.24 3.20 1.71
N ASP A 110 -10.75 3.99 2.65
CA ASP A 110 -11.52 4.93 3.47
C ASP A 110 -11.44 6.40 3.03
N PHE A 111 -11.01 6.66 1.79
CA PHE A 111 -10.79 7.99 1.22
C PHE A 111 -9.78 8.87 1.97
N SER A 112 -8.99 8.30 2.89
CA SER A 112 -7.86 9.03 3.47
C SER A 112 -6.74 9.26 2.44
N HIS A 113 -6.67 8.39 1.44
CA HIS A 113 -5.86 8.51 0.23
C HIS A 113 -6.75 8.92 -0.94
N ASP A 114 -6.45 10.06 -1.55
CA ASP A 114 -7.24 10.58 -2.67
C ASP A 114 -6.90 9.82 -3.97
N PRO A 115 -7.89 9.17 -4.63
CA PRO A 115 -7.66 8.54 -5.93
C PRO A 115 -7.09 9.48 -6.99
N ALA A 116 -7.36 10.78 -6.90
CA ALA A 116 -6.83 11.78 -7.83
C ALA A 116 -5.29 11.87 -7.81
N ASP A 117 -4.63 11.41 -6.75
CA ASP A 117 -3.17 11.38 -6.68
C ASP A 117 -2.53 10.17 -7.40
N LEU A 118 -3.33 9.17 -7.83
CA LEU A 118 -2.82 7.94 -8.46
C LEU A 118 -1.95 8.24 -9.70
N HIS A 119 -2.41 9.13 -10.58
CA HIS A 119 -1.66 9.49 -11.78
C HIS A 119 -0.31 10.16 -11.45
N ARG A 120 -0.22 10.90 -10.34
CA ARG A 120 1.01 11.55 -9.89
C ARG A 120 2.03 10.54 -9.36
N LEU A 121 1.54 9.51 -8.62
CA LEU A 121 2.37 8.40 -8.16
C LEU A 121 2.95 7.62 -9.36
N ILE A 122 2.11 7.31 -10.35
CA ILE A 122 2.52 6.58 -11.56
C ILE A 122 3.52 7.39 -12.36
N ALA A 123 3.29 8.70 -12.54
CA ALA A 123 4.20 9.58 -13.27
C ALA A 123 5.64 9.57 -12.70
N GLU A 124 5.80 9.46 -11.39
CA GLU A 124 7.13 9.34 -10.77
C GLU A 124 7.76 7.94 -11.01
N ILE A 125 6.95 6.87 -11.07
CA ILE A 125 7.44 5.54 -11.48
C ILE A 125 7.92 5.59 -12.94
N ASP A 126 7.14 6.21 -13.83
CA ASP A 126 7.50 6.39 -15.24
C ASP A 126 8.77 7.24 -15.42
N ALA A 127 8.96 8.23 -14.53
CA ALA A 127 10.16 9.05 -14.45
C ALA A 127 11.38 8.35 -13.79
N GLY A 128 11.29 7.03 -13.55
CA GLY A 128 12.39 6.18 -13.10
C GLY A 128 12.48 5.95 -11.60
N ALA A 129 11.45 6.28 -10.81
CA ALA A 129 11.37 5.83 -9.44
C ALA A 129 11.00 4.34 -9.37
N ASP A 130 11.50 3.65 -8.36
CA ASP A 130 11.18 2.25 -8.05
C ASP A 130 10.11 2.14 -6.97
N LEU A 131 10.10 3.13 -6.06
CA LEU A 131 9.09 3.32 -5.03
C LEU A 131 8.74 4.79 -4.94
N VAL A 132 7.45 5.10 -4.95
CA VAL A 132 6.93 6.45 -4.69
C VAL A 132 6.09 6.44 -3.43
N ILE A 133 6.37 7.36 -2.53
CA ILE A 133 5.66 7.52 -1.26
C ILE A 133 4.79 8.79 -1.34
N GLY A 134 3.48 8.63 -1.18
CA GLY A 134 2.57 9.74 -0.93
C GLY A 134 2.82 10.28 0.49
N SER A 135 3.52 11.41 0.57
CA SER A 135 4.06 11.94 1.83
C SER A 135 3.22 13.10 2.36
N ARG A 136 2.86 13.00 3.64
CA ARG A 136 2.15 14.05 4.39
C ARG A 136 3.09 15.14 4.89
N TYR A 137 4.41 14.91 4.81
CA TYR A 137 5.42 15.72 5.53
C TYR A 137 6.46 16.40 4.62
N VAL A 138 6.44 16.17 3.31
CA VAL A 138 7.18 16.98 2.35
C VAL A 138 6.44 18.30 2.09
N ARG A 139 7.12 19.27 1.48
CA ARG A 139 6.53 20.59 1.16
C ARG A 139 5.29 20.40 0.26
N GLY A 140 4.14 20.89 0.70
CA GLY A 140 2.84 20.72 0.04
C GLY A 140 2.00 19.56 0.58
N GLY A 141 2.59 18.64 1.36
CA GLY A 141 1.85 17.60 2.07
C GLY A 141 1.15 18.12 3.32
N SER A 142 0.00 17.54 3.68
CA SER A 142 -0.76 18.00 4.84
C SER A 142 -1.68 16.94 5.42
N THR A 143 -2.12 17.20 6.66
CA THR A 143 -3.13 16.41 7.40
C THR A 143 -4.12 17.38 8.04
N PRO A 144 -5.01 18.02 7.26
CA PRO A 144 -5.84 19.14 7.73
C PRO A 144 -6.70 18.76 8.94
N ASP A 145 -7.30 17.57 8.92
CA ASP A 145 -8.28 17.13 9.90
C ASP A 145 -7.66 16.52 11.16
N TRP A 146 -6.34 16.33 11.18
CA TRP A 146 -5.69 15.69 12.32
C TRP A 146 -5.53 16.62 13.51
N ARG A 147 -5.89 16.12 14.70
CA ARG A 147 -5.55 16.76 15.96
C ARG A 147 -4.03 16.90 16.11
N VAL A 148 -3.57 17.98 16.69
CA VAL A 148 -2.13 18.29 16.87
C VAL A 148 -1.38 17.11 17.49
N ARG A 149 -1.93 16.48 18.54
CA ARG A 149 -1.33 15.30 19.19
C ARG A 149 -1.05 14.16 18.22
N ARG A 150 -2.00 13.80 17.37
CA ARG A 150 -1.83 12.73 16.36
C ARG A 150 -0.75 13.08 15.36
N ARG A 151 -0.74 14.34 14.91
CA ARG A 151 0.26 14.86 13.97
C ARG A 151 1.68 14.81 14.56
N VAL A 152 1.84 15.21 15.84
CA VAL A 152 3.12 15.14 16.55
C VAL A 152 3.60 13.71 16.71
N ILE A 153 2.75 12.79 17.18
CA ILE A 153 3.10 11.38 17.35
C ILE A 153 3.55 10.75 16.02
N SER A 154 2.81 10.99 14.93
CA SER A 154 3.15 10.43 13.62
C SER A 154 4.46 11.01 13.06
N ARG A 155 4.71 12.30 13.23
CA ARG A 155 5.98 12.93 12.84
C ARG A 155 7.16 12.42 13.65
N LEU A 156 6.99 12.28 14.97
CA LEU A 156 8.02 11.73 15.84
C LEU A 156 8.31 10.26 15.52
N GLY A 157 7.30 9.46 15.20
CA GLY A 157 7.47 8.08 14.74
C GLY A 157 8.29 8.00 13.45
N SER A 158 7.95 8.83 12.45
CA SER A 158 8.74 8.91 11.20
C SER A 158 10.16 9.42 11.46
N LEU A 159 10.32 10.44 12.32
CA LEU A 159 11.65 10.97 12.67
C LEU A 159 12.51 9.91 13.36
N PHE A 160 11.95 9.17 14.32
CA PHE A 160 12.64 8.08 15.01
C PHE A 160 13.10 7.01 14.01
N ALA A 161 12.17 6.50 13.17
CA ALA A 161 12.48 5.46 12.20
C ALA A 161 13.57 5.92 11.21
N ARG A 162 13.46 7.13 10.66
CA ARG A 162 14.44 7.67 9.72
C ARG A 162 15.83 7.83 10.35
N THR A 163 15.89 8.23 11.62
CA THR A 163 17.16 8.42 12.33
C THR A 163 17.82 7.07 12.61
N ILE A 164 17.09 6.11 13.16
CA ILE A 164 17.62 4.79 13.51
C ILE A 164 18.03 3.99 12.26
N LEU A 165 17.20 4.03 11.21
CA LEU A 165 17.45 3.29 9.97
C LEU A 165 18.29 4.07 8.93
N SER A 166 18.68 5.32 9.25
CA SER A 166 19.45 6.19 8.36
C SER A 166 18.75 6.41 7.00
N LEU A 167 17.42 6.62 7.03
CA LEU A 167 16.59 6.87 5.85
C LEU A 167 16.39 8.36 5.61
N PRO A 168 16.49 8.88 4.37
CA PRO A 168 16.31 10.30 4.08
C PRO A 168 14.84 10.75 4.00
N TYR A 169 13.89 9.81 3.96
CA TYR A 169 12.47 10.07 3.69
C TYR A 169 11.75 10.63 4.90
N ARG A 170 10.77 11.53 4.65
CA ARG A 170 10.05 12.26 5.71
C ARG A 170 8.85 11.50 6.24
N ASP A 171 8.17 10.70 5.39
CA ASP A 171 6.98 9.95 5.76
C ASP A 171 7.17 8.45 5.59
N LEU A 172 7.66 7.79 6.64
CA LEU A 172 7.86 6.34 6.64
C LEU A 172 6.63 5.56 7.10
N THR A 173 5.63 6.22 7.67
CA THR A 173 4.43 5.60 8.23
C THR A 173 3.20 5.71 7.31
N GLY A 174 3.33 6.39 6.19
CA GLY A 174 2.28 6.51 5.18
C GLY A 174 2.05 5.19 4.43
N GLY A 175 0.78 4.87 4.19
CA GLY A 175 0.36 3.67 3.47
C GLY A 175 0.15 3.88 1.97
N TYR A 176 0.13 5.12 1.48
CA TYR A 176 -0.09 5.41 0.06
C TYR A 176 1.23 5.33 -0.69
N LYS A 177 1.45 4.25 -1.43
CA LYS A 177 2.71 3.99 -2.13
C LYS A 177 2.46 3.38 -3.50
N ALA A 178 3.33 3.71 -4.45
CA ALA A 178 3.41 3.02 -5.75
C ALA A 178 4.77 2.33 -5.86
N TRP A 179 4.75 1.08 -6.27
CA TRP A 179 5.90 0.20 -6.40
C TRP A 179 6.08 -0.21 -7.85
N ARG A 180 7.29 -0.14 -8.37
CA ARG A 180 7.64 -0.87 -9.56
C ARG A 180 7.61 -2.36 -9.24
N ARG A 181 6.90 -3.16 -10.08
CA ARG A 181 6.68 -4.59 -9.84
C ARG A 181 7.99 -5.35 -9.61
N GLU A 182 9.02 -5.07 -10.40
CA GLU A 182 10.31 -5.77 -10.33
C GLU A 182 10.97 -5.57 -8.96
N VAL A 183 10.95 -4.35 -8.45
CA VAL A 183 11.51 -4.05 -7.12
C VAL A 183 10.69 -4.71 -6.02
N LEU A 184 9.36 -4.62 -6.08
CA LEU A 184 8.50 -5.28 -5.11
C LEU A 184 8.69 -6.79 -5.10
N GLY A 185 8.83 -7.42 -6.29
CA GLY A 185 9.05 -8.85 -6.44
C GLY A 185 10.45 -9.32 -6.02
N ALA A 186 11.43 -8.42 -5.99
CA ALA A 186 12.78 -8.72 -5.50
C ALA A 186 12.88 -8.67 -3.96
N LEU A 187 11.89 -8.10 -3.27
CA LEU A 187 11.87 -8.08 -1.81
C LEU A 187 11.44 -9.45 -1.28
N ASP A 188 12.15 -9.93 -0.26
CA ASP A 188 11.73 -11.15 0.46
C ASP A 188 10.52 -10.82 1.35
N LEU A 189 9.33 -10.99 0.77
CA LEU A 189 8.07 -10.71 1.45
C LEU A 189 7.76 -11.74 2.56
N GLU A 190 8.28 -12.96 2.47
CA GLU A 190 8.02 -14.04 3.45
C GLU A 190 8.74 -13.79 4.78
N SER A 191 9.82 -13.01 4.77
CA SER A 191 10.60 -12.70 5.98
C SER A 191 10.21 -11.37 6.63
N LEU A 192 9.04 -10.81 6.32
CA LEU A 192 8.56 -9.57 6.95
C LEU A 192 8.24 -9.80 8.43
N TYR A 193 8.69 -8.85 9.26
CA TYR A 193 8.51 -8.95 10.72
C TYR A 193 7.20 -8.32 11.19
N ALA A 194 6.76 -7.25 10.51
CA ALA A 194 5.69 -6.41 10.97
C ALA A 194 4.37 -6.76 10.29
N SER A 195 3.37 -7.11 11.08
CA SER A 195 1.97 -7.28 10.63
C SER A 195 1.14 -5.99 10.68
N GLY A 196 1.59 -5.00 11.45
CA GLY A 196 0.90 -3.73 11.68
C GLY A 196 1.47 -2.54 10.90
N TYR A 197 1.45 -1.35 11.50
CA TYR A 197 1.97 -0.12 10.88
C TYR A 197 3.49 -0.15 10.65
N GLY A 198 4.23 -0.97 11.39
CA GLY A 198 5.65 -1.21 11.17
C GLY A 198 5.98 -1.75 9.77
N PHE A 199 5.05 -2.48 9.17
CA PHE A 199 5.15 -2.96 7.79
C PHE A 199 5.53 -1.86 6.80
N GLN A 200 4.97 -0.66 6.92
CA GLN A 200 5.26 0.45 6.01
C GLN A 200 6.71 0.93 6.10
N ILE A 201 7.27 0.93 7.31
CA ILE A 201 8.65 1.32 7.57
C ILE A 201 9.60 0.24 7.05
N GLU A 202 9.31 -1.03 7.38
CA GLU A 202 10.12 -2.18 6.98
C GLU A 202 10.22 -2.30 5.46
N MET A 203 9.11 -2.22 4.75
CA MET A 203 9.09 -2.30 3.29
C MET A 203 9.94 -1.19 2.64
N THR A 204 9.82 0.05 3.13
CA THR A 204 10.61 1.17 2.62
C THR A 204 12.10 0.97 2.92
N TRP A 205 12.44 0.47 4.11
CA TRP A 205 13.83 0.17 4.48
C TRP A 205 14.42 -0.94 3.63
N ARG A 206 13.70 -2.04 3.39
CA ARG A 206 14.15 -3.14 2.53
C ARG A 206 14.35 -2.69 1.08
N ALA A 207 13.44 -1.87 0.54
CA ALA A 207 13.61 -1.28 -0.78
C ALA A 207 14.89 -0.42 -0.87
N GLN A 208 15.16 0.40 0.14
CA GLN A 208 16.40 1.18 0.22
C GLN A 208 17.64 0.29 0.28
N GLN A 209 17.61 -0.82 1.08
CA GLN A 209 18.73 -1.76 1.15
C GLN A 209 18.96 -2.50 -0.17
N ALA A 210 17.90 -2.73 -0.95
CA ALA A 210 17.98 -3.30 -2.29
C ALA A 210 18.45 -2.30 -3.37
N GLY A 211 18.75 -1.05 -2.99
CA GLY A 211 19.23 -0.02 -3.91
C GLY A 211 18.14 0.69 -4.71
N ALA A 212 16.88 0.54 -4.32
CA ALA A 212 15.76 1.16 -5.02
C ALA A 212 15.82 2.70 -5.00
N THR A 213 15.47 3.31 -6.14
CA THR A 213 15.26 4.75 -6.27
C THR A 213 13.91 5.13 -5.67
N ILE A 214 13.92 5.78 -4.50
CA ILE A 214 12.70 6.13 -3.76
C ILE A 214 12.45 7.63 -3.84
N ARG A 215 11.21 8.02 -4.15
CA ARG A 215 10.76 9.42 -4.18
C ARG A 215 9.57 9.65 -3.28
N GLU A 216 9.41 10.90 -2.81
CA GLU A 216 8.25 11.35 -2.05
C GLU A 216 7.51 12.43 -2.83
N ILE A 217 6.19 12.29 -2.97
CA ILE A 217 5.32 13.35 -3.50
C ILE A 217 4.37 13.85 -2.40
N PRO A 218 4.02 15.14 -2.39
CA PRO A 218 3.09 15.66 -1.40
C PRO A 218 1.67 15.14 -1.65
N ILE A 219 1.01 14.70 -0.57
CA ILE A 219 -0.42 14.35 -0.57
C ILE A 219 -1.15 15.09 0.54
N VAL A 220 -2.46 15.27 0.36
CA VAL A 220 -3.38 15.73 1.39
C VAL A 220 -4.07 14.51 1.98
N PHE A 221 -3.63 14.11 3.18
CA PHE A 221 -4.24 12.99 3.88
C PHE A 221 -5.42 13.49 4.74
N ARG A 222 -6.62 13.06 4.41
CA ARG A 222 -7.84 13.41 5.16
C ARG A 222 -8.13 12.38 6.25
N ASP A 223 -8.87 12.79 7.29
CA ASP A 223 -9.43 11.78 8.20
C ASP A 223 -10.54 11.01 7.47
N ARG A 224 -10.73 9.76 7.88
CA ARG A 224 -11.79 8.89 7.36
C ARG A 224 -13.11 9.60 7.40
N VAL A 225 -13.85 9.50 6.31
CA VAL A 225 -15.22 10.03 6.26
C VAL A 225 -16.13 9.19 7.16
N LEU A 226 -15.89 7.87 7.22
CA LEU A 226 -16.66 6.89 7.99
C LEU A 226 -15.71 5.92 8.73
N GLY A 227 -16.07 5.49 9.94
CA GLY A 227 -15.32 4.50 10.71
C GLY A 227 -14.43 5.07 11.84
N LEU A 228 -13.96 4.19 12.75
CA LEU A 228 -13.13 4.56 13.90
C LEU A 228 -11.64 4.31 13.62
N SER A 229 -10.78 5.24 14.06
CA SER A 229 -9.32 5.07 13.98
C SER A 229 -8.84 3.91 14.86
N LYS A 230 -8.11 2.95 14.25
CA LYS A 230 -7.64 1.72 14.92
C LYS A 230 -6.22 1.88 15.54
N MET A 231 -5.66 3.09 15.63
CA MET A 231 -4.34 3.32 16.24
C MET A 231 -4.41 3.23 17.77
N SER A 232 -3.74 2.24 18.35
CA SER A 232 -3.52 2.10 19.79
C SER A 232 -2.06 2.40 20.16
N GLY A 233 -1.81 2.73 21.43
CA GLY A 233 -0.45 2.94 21.94
C GLY A 233 0.45 1.70 21.78
N ALA A 234 -0.13 0.50 21.89
CA ALA A 234 0.59 -0.77 21.70
C ALA A 234 1.17 -0.89 20.28
N ILE A 235 0.42 -0.50 19.26
CA ILE A 235 0.87 -0.50 17.85
C ILE A 235 2.08 0.44 17.65
N VAL A 236 2.08 1.59 18.33
CA VAL A 236 3.22 2.54 18.25
C VAL A 236 4.47 1.92 18.89
N VAL A 237 4.34 1.30 20.06
CA VAL A 237 5.47 0.64 20.75
C VAL A 237 6.01 -0.53 19.91
N GLU A 238 5.13 -1.37 19.36
CA GLU A 238 5.52 -2.46 18.45
C GLU A 238 6.34 -1.94 17.27
N ALA A 239 5.88 -0.87 16.60
CA ALA A 239 6.60 -0.28 15.48
C ALA A 239 7.99 0.28 15.88
N LEU A 240 8.10 0.88 17.06
CA LEU A 240 9.39 1.40 17.56
C LEU A 240 10.38 0.25 17.87
N LEU A 241 9.92 -0.81 18.51
CA LEU A 241 10.75 -2.00 18.79
C LEU A 241 11.21 -2.66 17.49
N MET A 242 10.32 -2.82 16.52
CA MET A 242 10.64 -3.37 15.21
C MET A 242 11.72 -2.55 14.49
N VAL A 243 11.66 -1.21 14.51
CA VAL A 243 12.69 -0.33 13.93
C VAL A 243 14.07 -0.60 14.53
N VAL A 244 14.15 -0.80 15.85
CA VAL A 244 15.41 -1.16 16.53
C VAL A 244 15.88 -2.55 16.12
N GLN A 245 14.98 -3.53 16.03
CA GLN A 245 15.29 -4.89 15.58
C GLN A 245 15.84 -4.92 14.16
N LEU A 246 15.23 -4.19 13.23
CA LEU A 246 15.71 -4.03 11.85
C LEU A 246 17.15 -3.50 11.83
N ARG A 247 17.44 -2.46 12.62
CA ARG A 247 18.78 -1.85 12.69
C ARG A 247 19.84 -2.82 13.24
N LEU A 248 19.47 -3.67 14.20
CA LEU A 248 20.38 -4.62 14.83
C LEU A 248 20.55 -5.91 14.04
N GLY A 249 19.87 -6.10 12.91
CA GLY A 249 19.90 -7.32 12.11
C GLY A 249 19.37 -8.56 12.86
N ARG A 250 18.67 -8.36 13.98
CA ARG A 250 18.11 -9.46 14.76
C ARG A 250 16.81 -9.91 14.11
N ARG A 251 16.76 -11.18 13.71
CA ARG A 251 15.47 -11.83 13.39
C ARG A 251 14.60 -11.76 14.65
N ALA A 252 13.40 -11.18 14.55
CA ALA A 252 12.41 -11.36 15.61
C ALA A 252 12.21 -12.86 15.79
N MET A 253 12.41 -13.35 17.01
CA MET A 253 12.07 -14.74 17.34
C MET A 253 10.58 -14.89 17.08
N ALA A 254 10.22 -15.84 16.23
CA ALA A 254 8.85 -16.24 16.04
C ALA A 254 8.23 -16.45 17.44
N SER A 255 7.05 -15.86 17.66
CA SER A 255 6.28 -16.11 18.88
C SER A 255 6.17 -17.63 19.05
N PRO A 256 6.44 -18.18 20.25
CA PRO A 256 6.24 -19.61 20.46
C PRO A 256 4.76 -19.89 20.20
N THR A 257 4.50 -20.75 19.23
CA THR A 257 3.21 -21.40 19.07
C THR A 257 2.82 -21.93 20.43
N ALA A 258 1.67 -21.48 20.94
CA ALA A 258 1.10 -22.08 22.13
C ALA A 258 0.92 -23.56 21.86
N ASP A 259 1.82 -24.35 22.46
CA ASP A 259 1.80 -25.80 22.44
C ASP A 259 0.52 -26.20 23.18
N ALA A 260 -0.50 -26.62 22.43
CA ALA A 260 -1.68 -27.24 22.98
C ALA A 260 -1.24 -28.62 23.48
N GLY A 261 -0.93 -28.69 24.78
CA GLY A 261 -0.66 -29.94 25.46
C GLY A 261 -1.87 -30.88 25.38
N PRO A 262 -1.65 -32.18 25.28
CA PRO A 262 -2.70 -33.17 25.26
C PRO A 262 -3.31 -33.35 26.65
N GLY A 263 -4.61 -33.28 26.75
CA GLY A 263 -5.41 -33.63 27.90
C GLY A 263 -6.77 -34.12 27.44
#